data_42a365d20ce37165ff9cf5ac7ee2bfd3
#
_entry.id   42a365d20ce37165ff9cf5ac7ee2bfd3
#
_cell.length_a   1.000
_cell.length_b   1.000
_cell.length_c   1.000
_cell.angle_alpha   90.00
_cell.angle_beta   90.00
_cell.angle_gamma   90.00
#
_symmetry.space_group_name_H-M   'P 1'
#
loop_
_entity.id
_entity.type
_entity.pdbx_description
1 polymer ?
#
loop_
_entity_poly.entity_id
_entity_poly.type
_entity_poly.pdbx_seq_one_letter_code
_entity_poly.pdbx_strand_id
1 'polypeptide(L)'
;MITSDITAAELKQRLANNETPIILDVREPWEHEEQNIASAKLIPLGSLPERLQELEEYKDQEILVHCRSGKRSATAQAIMQQSGFKNVRNVLGGMIAYNEAQ
;
A
#
# COMPACT_ATOMS: atom_id res chain seq x y z
N MET A 1 17.02 -8.78 2.30
CA MET A 1 16.75 -8.10 3.57
C MET A 1 15.28 -7.66 3.62
N ILE A 2 14.62 -7.90 4.74
CA ILE A 2 13.22 -7.51 4.90
C ILE A 2 13.18 -6.08 5.41
N THR A 3 12.51 -5.22 4.66
CA THR A 3 12.30 -3.84 5.08
C THR A 3 11.15 -3.80 6.08
N SER A 4 11.28 -3.01 7.14
CA SER A 4 10.23 -2.86 8.12
C SER A 4 9.00 -2.18 7.50
N ASP A 5 7.84 -2.42 8.09
CA ASP A 5 6.63 -1.73 7.69
C ASP A 5 6.75 -0.24 7.98
N ILE A 6 5.89 0.55 7.36
CA ILE A 6 5.91 2.01 7.49
C ILE A 6 4.71 2.47 8.32
N THR A 7 4.89 3.47 9.15
CA THR A 7 3.76 4.05 9.89
C THR A 7 2.99 5.00 8.97
N ALA A 8 1.70 5.17 9.27
CA ALA A 8 0.88 6.12 8.52
C ALA A 8 1.42 7.55 8.66
N ALA A 9 1.99 7.88 9.82
CA ALA A 9 2.59 9.20 10.05
C ALA A 9 3.81 9.41 9.15
N GLU A 10 4.66 8.40 9.00
CA GLU A 10 5.81 8.48 8.09
C GLU A 10 5.37 8.66 6.64
N LEU A 11 4.35 7.90 6.21
CA LEU A 11 3.82 8.05 4.85
C LEU A 11 3.32 9.47 4.63
N LYS A 12 2.55 9.98 5.58
CA LYS A 12 1.99 11.33 5.47
C LYS A 12 3.09 12.38 5.38
N GLN A 13 4.16 12.20 6.18
CA GLN A 13 5.31 13.09 6.16
C GLN A 13 6.02 13.06 4.81
N ARG A 14 6.21 11.87 4.24
CA ARG A 14 6.86 11.72 2.94
C ARG A 14 6.05 12.42 1.84
N LEU A 15 4.73 12.28 1.88
CA LEU A 15 3.88 12.96 0.91
C LEU A 15 3.92 14.47 1.10
N ALA A 16 3.97 14.96 2.34
CA ALA A 16 4.11 16.38 2.63
C ALA A 16 5.45 16.94 2.14
N ASN A 17 6.47 16.10 2.07
CA ASN A 17 7.79 16.46 1.57
C ASN A 17 7.89 16.32 0.05
N ASN A 18 6.77 16.15 -0.63
CA ASN A 18 6.70 16.01 -2.10
C ASN A 18 7.38 14.76 -2.65
N GLU A 19 7.54 13.72 -1.84
CA GLU A 19 8.01 12.43 -2.34
C GLU A 19 6.87 11.76 -3.12
N THR A 20 7.23 10.90 -4.04
CA THR A 20 6.27 10.20 -4.90
C THR A 20 6.42 8.68 -4.75
N PRO A 21 6.14 8.13 -3.55
CA PRO A 21 6.26 6.69 -3.36
C PRO A 21 5.19 5.95 -4.16
N ILE A 22 5.47 4.69 -4.48
CA ILE A 22 4.48 3.82 -5.11
C ILE A 22 3.54 3.34 -4.02
N ILE A 23 2.26 3.69 -4.12
CA ILE A 23 1.26 3.34 -3.10
C ILE A 23 0.19 2.46 -3.75
N LEU A 24 -0.10 1.33 -3.10
CA LEU A 24 -1.13 0.39 -3.55
C LEU A 24 -2.25 0.36 -2.52
N ASP A 25 -3.47 0.65 -2.97
CA ASP A 25 -4.68 0.56 -2.15
C ASP A 25 -5.37 -0.76 -2.49
N VAL A 26 -5.52 -1.64 -1.49
CA VAL A 26 -6.14 -2.95 -1.70
C VAL A 26 -7.54 -3.06 -1.11
N ARG A 27 -8.17 -1.89 -0.89
CA ARG A 27 -9.56 -1.82 -0.42
C ARG A 27 -10.53 -2.04 -1.57
N GLU A 28 -11.82 -1.98 -1.28
CA GLU A 28 -12.85 -2.08 -2.31
C GLU A 28 -13.01 -0.73 -3.03
N PRO A 29 -13.53 -0.74 -4.29
CA PRO A 29 -13.70 0.51 -5.04
C PRO A 29 -14.53 1.57 -4.32
N TRP A 30 -15.57 1.17 -3.59
CA TRP A 30 -16.41 2.14 -2.90
C TRP A 30 -15.65 2.83 -1.74
N GLU A 31 -14.72 2.12 -1.10
CA GLU A 31 -13.88 2.71 -0.05
C GLU A 31 -12.94 3.75 -0.65
N HIS A 32 -12.36 3.41 -1.79
CA HIS A 32 -11.44 4.31 -2.50
C HIS A 32 -12.17 5.57 -2.99
N GLU A 33 -13.40 5.42 -3.44
CA GLU A 33 -14.19 6.56 -3.87
C GLU A 33 -14.55 7.50 -2.73
N GLU A 34 -14.87 6.96 -1.56
CA GLU A 34 -15.19 7.78 -0.39
C GLU A 34 -14.00 8.60 0.07
N GLN A 35 -12.84 7.97 0.13
CA GLN A 35 -11.62 8.63 0.59
C GLN A 35 -10.42 7.83 0.08
N ASN A 36 -9.43 8.51 -0.46
CA ASN A 36 -8.24 7.86 -0.95
C ASN A 36 -7.01 8.75 -0.77
N ILE A 37 -5.84 8.13 -0.94
CA ILE A 37 -4.59 8.84 -1.07
C ILE A 37 -4.44 9.07 -2.57
N ALA A 38 -4.37 10.35 -3.00
CA ALA A 38 -4.52 10.73 -4.41
C ALA A 38 -3.60 9.96 -5.38
N SER A 39 -2.39 9.64 -4.97
CA SER A 39 -1.42 8.96 -5.83
C SER A 39 -1.51 7.44 -5.77
N ALA A 40 -2.40 6.87 -4.96
CA ALA A 40 -2.49 5.43 -4.79
C ALA A 40 -3.19 4.77 -5.99
N LYS A 41 -2.64 3.63 -6.41
CA LYS A 41 -3.27 2.78 -7.41
C LYS A 41 -4.18 1.80 -6.68
N LEU A 42 -5.41 1.68 -7.15
CA LEU A 42 -6.38 0.75 -6.56
C LEU A 42 -6.31 -0.61 -7.25
N ILE A 43 -6.00 -1.65 -6.48
CA ILE A 43 -6.19 -3.04 -6.90
C ILE A 43 -6.78 -3.76 -5.69
N PRO A 44 -8.09 -4.04 -5.68
CA PRO A 44 -8.71 -4.72 -4.54
C PRO A 44 -8.02 -6.05 -4.24
N LEU A 45 -7.93 -6.39 -2.96
CA LEU A 45 -7.23 -7.61 -2.53
C LEU A 45 -7.69 -8.84 -3.29
N GLY A 46 -9.00 -8.98 -3.52
CA GLY A 46 -9.54 -10.13 -4.23
C GLY A 46 -9.10 -10.24 -5.68
N SER A 47 -8.68 -9.14 -6.27
CA SER A 47 -8.20 -9.09 -7.66
C SER A 47 -6.68 -9.13 -7.76
N LEU A 48 -5.99 -8.99 -6.64
CA LEU A 48 -4.54 -8.81 -6.67
C LEU A 48 -3.77 -9.95 -7.33
N PRO A 49 -4.05 -11.24 -7.03
CA PRO A 49 -3.29 -12.31 -7.66
C PRO A 49 -3.35 -12.27 -9.19
N GLU A 50 -4.50 -11.91 -9.74
CA GLU A 50 -4.69 -11.88 -11.19
C GLU A 50 -4.10 -10.63 -11.84
N ARG A 51 -3.84 -9.61 -11.05
CA ARG A 51 -3.41 -8.30 -11.56
C ARG A 51 -1.98 -7.93 -11.17
N LEU A 52 -1.21 -8.87 -10.62
CA LEU A 52 0.17 -8.60 -10.22
C LEU A 52 1.05 -8.15 -11.39
N GLN A 53 0.75 -8.56 -12.61
CA GLN A 53 1.52 -8.13 -13.77
C GLN A 53 1.46 -6.63 -13.99
N GLU A 54 0.42 -5.95 -13.48
CA GLU A 54 0.33 -4.49 -13.58
C GLU A 54 1.40 -3.80 -12.74
N LEU A 55 2.01 -4.52 -11.80
CA LEU A 55 3.02 -3.99 -10.89
C LEU A 55 4.42 -4.54 -11.18
N GLU A 56 4.55 -5.35 -12.24
CA GLU A 56 5.80 -6.08 -12.51
C GLU A 56 7.00 -5.15 -12.65
N GLU A 57 6.82 -3.97 -13.25
CA GLU A 57 7.90 -3.01 -13.43
C GLU A 57 8.42 -2.44 -12.10
N TYR A 58 7.65 -2.58 -11.02
CA TYR A 58 8.03 -2.07 -9.69
C TYR A 58 8.54 -3.15 -8.75
N LYS A 59 8.76 -4.36 -9.26
CA LYS A 59 9.06 -5.55 -8.45
C LYS A 59 10.25 -5.40 -7.54
N ASP A 60 11.25 -4.61 -7.96
CA ASP A 60 12.46 -4.39 -7.19
C ASP A 60 12.42 -3.07 -6.40
N GLN A 61 11.35 -2.31 -6.50
CA GLN A 61 11.21 -1.01 -5.86
C GLN A 61 10.36 -1.11 -4.60
N GLU A 62 10.43 -0.07 -3.79
CA GLU A 62 9.57 0.05 -2.61
C GLU A 62 8.12 0.25 -3.04
N ILE A 63 7.23 -0.57 -2.49
CA ILE A 63 5.78 -0.41 -2.69
C ILE A 63 5.14 -0.35 -1.31
N LEU A 64 4.35 0.69 -1.08
CA LEU A 64 3.63 0.89 0.18
C LEU A 64 2.19 0.44 -0.02
N VAL A 65 1.76 -0.58 0.74
CA VAL A 65 0.43 -1.16 0.58
C VAL A 65 -0.44 -0.74 1.75
N HIS A 66 -1.64 -0.25 1.48
CA HIS A 66 -2.54 0.11 2.56
C HIS A 66 -3.96 -0.40 2.33
N CYS A 67 -4.70 -0.51 3.42
CA CYS A 67 -6.12 -0.77 3.43
C CYS A 67 -6.75 0.10 4.51
N ARG A 68 -7.85 -0.33 5.11
CA ARG A 68 -8.49 0.47 6.15
C ARG A 68 -7.73 0.42 7.48
N SER A 69 -7.35 -0.79 7.93
CA SER A 69 -6.75 -0.99 9.26
C SER A 69 -5.40 -1.70 9.25
N GLY A 70 -4.92 -2.15 8.08
CA GLY A 70 -3.65 -2.84 7.93
C GLY A 70 -3.75 -4.36 7.78
N LYS A 71 -4.94 -4.95 7.90
CA LYS A 71 -5.10 -6.41 7.82
C LYS A 71 -5.11 -6.93 6.39
N ARG A 72 -5.93 -6.34 5.53
CA ARG A 72 -5.97 -6.74 4.12
C ARG A 72 -4.64 -6.44 3.44
N SER A 73 -4.02 -5.31 3.78
CA SER A 73 -2.72 -4.94 3.21
C SER A 73 -1.60 -5.86 3.69
N ALA A 74 -1.68 -6.41 4.90
CA ALA A 74 -0.71 -7.42 5.34
C ALA A 74 -0.84 -8.69 4.50
N THR A 75 -2.07 -9.10 4.16
CA THR A 75 -2.30 -10.24 3.28
C THR A 75 -1.75 -9.96 1.87
N ALA A 76 -2.00 -8.76 1.35
CA ALA A 76 -1.47 -8.35 0.05
C ALA A 76 0.05 -8.36 0.04
N GLN A 77 0.66 -7.86 1.11
CA GLN A 77 2.12 -7.87 1.27
C GLN A 77 2.67 -9.30 1.15
N ALA A 78 2.05 -10.25 1.85
CA ALA A 78 2.49 -11.65 1.81
C ALA A 78 2.36 -12.24 0.40
N ILE A 79 1.25 -11.96 -0.28
CA ILE A 79 1.04 -12.43 -1.67
C ILE A 79 2.14 -11.88 -2.58
N MET A 80 2.43 -10.59 -2.47
CA MET A 80 3.42 -9.94 -3.31
C MET A 80 4.84 -10.45 -3.01
N GLN A 81 5.17 -10.63 -1.74
CA GLN A 81 6.49 -11.17 -1.36
C GLN A 81 6.69 -12.58 -1.91
N GLN A 82 5.66 -13.41 -1.86
CA GLN A 82 5.71 -14.77 -2.42
C GLN A 82 5.87 -14.75 -3.95
N SER A 83 5.43 -13.68 -4.58
CA SER A 83 5.55 -13.51 -6.03
C SER A 83 6.84 -12.79 -6.45
N GLY A 84 7.76 -12.59 -5.50
CA GLY A 84 9.08 -12.04 -5.80
C GLY A 84 9.23 -10.54 -5.68
N PHE A 85 8.22 -9.84 -5.15
CA PHE A 85 8.33 -8.41 -4.87
C PHE A 85 9.24 -8.23 -3.66
N LYS A 86 10.29 -7.41 -3.81
CA LYS A 86 11.39 -7.38 -2.85
C LYS A 86 11.24 -6.41 -1.69
N ASN A 87 10.44 -5.38 -1.85
CA ASN A 87 10.34 -4.34 -0.83
C ASN A 87 8.91 -3.85 -0.68
N VAL A 88 8.04 -4.73 -0.17
CA VAL A 88 6.63 -4.39 0.08
C VAL A 88 6.46 -4.08 1.55
N ARG A 89 6.04 -2.86 1.85
CA ARG A 89 5.87 -2.38 3.21
C ARG A 89 4.40 -2.12 3.50
N ASN A 90 3.90 -2.67 4.59
CA ASN A 90 2.52 -2.44 5.02
C ASN A 90 2.42 -1.10 5.74
N VAL A 91 1.43 -0.29 5.37
CA VAL A 91 1.14 0.95 6.09
C VAL A 91 0.37 0.58 7.36
N LEU A 92 1.05 0.62 8.49
CA LEU A 92 0.49 0.19 9.78
C LEU A 92 -0.72 1.05 10.16
N GLY A 93 -1.80 0.37 10.53
CA GLY A 93 -3.05 1.04 10.90
C GLY A 93 -3.86 1.58 9.74
N GLY A 94 -3.32 1.51 8.52
CA GLY A 94 -4.04 1.87 7.29
C GLY A 94 -4.62 3.27 7.27
N MET A 95 -5.76 3.40 6.60
CA MET A 95 -6.42 4.69 6.42
C MET A 95 -6.88 5.30 7.75
N ILE A 96 -7.25 4.46 8.72
CA ILE A 96 -7.64 4.94 10.05
C ILE A 96 -6.48 5.71 10.68
N ALA A 97 -5.30 5.09 10.72
CA ALA A 97 -4.11 5.74 11.29
C ALA A 97 -3.67 6.95 10.46
N TYR A 98 -3.81 6.85 9.14
CA TYR A 98 -3.47 7.96 8.24
C TYR A 98 -4.32 9.20 8.56
N ASN A 99 -5.62 9.01 8.81
CA ASN A 99 -6.51 10.12 9.14
C ASN A 99 -6.23 10.73 10.50
N GLU A 100 -5.70 9.93 11.43
CA GLU A 100 -5.36 10.40 12.78
C GLU A 100 -3.99 11.08 12.83
N ALA A 101 -3.14 10.83 11.84
CA ALA A 101 -1.77 11.36 11.83
C ALA A 101 -1.77 12.88 11.59
N GLN A 102 -0.81 13.54 12.21
CA GLN A 102 -0.65 15.00 12.13
C GLN A 102 0.17 15.40 10.92
#